data_5419eca63de1e8cb86227297a2c38322
#
_entry.id   5419eca63de1e8cb86227297a2c38322
#
_cell.length_a   1.000
_cell.length_b   1.000
_cell.length_c   1.000
_cell.angle_alpha   90.00
_cell.angle_beta   90.00
_cell.angle_gamma   90.00
#
_symmetry.space_group_name_H-M   'P 1'
#
loop_
_entity.id
_entity.type
_entity.pdbx_description
1 polymer ?
#
loop_
_entity_poly.entity_id
_entity_poly.type
_entity_poly.pdbx_seq_one_letter_code
_entity_poly.pdbx_strand_id
1 'polypeptide(L)'
;MHVKILMLAGLAALAIPGAAMAQNNQVESVATISESEATRADALLQEFVEDYATDHMAIGTTFGIKLGQHWWSISVERNETATRRGRLTDHAFGPHRIELSRGAPAEPTWYFEIASMAVLEKIASGEVNAGTAAMQSFGSDRVGVETRDMDGFKSTSGDEAEMYLVLSHFFTKGKPEVTRFGLDNALQTHGAQVTALHMMKGTRVSHFSIPPQGQVNADPRLSFGQMPNLFVVTSGKGTLFTDDGPMVLEKGMSVFVPQFVRHEMINDGEESLEGVLILYGDNSDFAFGTSYPSYLEDLNEWHRQYSFSKPQPKED
;
A
#
# COMPACT_ATOMS: atom_id res chain seq x y z
N MET A 1 75.30 -8.20 -1.79
CA MET A 1 74.52 -8.45 -3.02
C MET A 1 73.06 -8.63 -2.62
N HIS A 2 72.28 -7.52 -2.60
CA HIS A 2 70.89 -7.49 -2.13
C HIS A 2 70.00 -7.38 -3.36
N VAL A 3 69.20 -8.43 -3.56
CA VAL A 3 68.15 -8.44 -4.61
C VAL A 3 66.88 -7.92 -3.96
N LYS A 4 66.41 -6.74 -4.42
CA LYS A 4 65.09 -6.20 -4.11
C LYS A 4 64.08 -6.79 -5.07
N ILE A 5 63.14 -7.57 -4.59
CA ILE A 5 61.98 -8.03 -5.31
C ILE A 5 60.87 -6.97 -5.13
N LEU A 6 60.51 -6.30 -6.21
CA LEU A 6 59.38 -5.39 -6.32
C LEU A 6 58.13 -6.24 -6.58
N MET A 7 57.21 -6.36 -5.61
CA MET A 7 55.88 -6.88 -5.86
C MET A 7 54.97 -5.70 -6.28
N LEU A 8 54.56 -5.68 -7.57
CA LEU A 8 53.47 -4.85 -8.02
C LEU A 8 52.18 -5.56 -7.68
N ALA A 9 51.45 -5.05 -6.69
CA ALA A 9 50.05 -5.42 -6.45
C ALA A 9 49.16 -4.62 -7.35
N GLY A 10 48.66 -5.23 -8.42
CA GLY A 10 47.60 -4.67 -9.25
C GLY A 10 46.28 -4.75 -8.54
N LEU A 11 45.74 -3.61 -8.06
CA LEU A 11 44.35 -3.48 -7.67
C LEU A 11 43.52 -3.45 -8.93
N ALA A 12 42.88 -4.57 -9.27
CA ALA A 12 41.77 -4.56 -10.22
C ALA A 12 40.53 -4.03 -9.49
N ALA A 13 40.22 -2.76 -9.70
CA ALA A 13 38.93 -2.20 -9.31
C ALA A 13 37.84 -2.84 -10.18
N LEU A 14 37.13 -3.81 -9.62
CA LEU A 14 35.85 -4.27 -10.19
C LEU A 14 34.86 -3.12 -10.03
N ALA A 15 34.64 -2.37 -11.10
CA ALA A 15 33.53 -1.45 -11.22
C ALA A 15 32.24 -2.29 -11.27
N ILE A 16 31.52 -2.32 -10.19
CA ILE A 16 30.13 -2.75 -10.16
C ILE A 16 29.37 -1.67 -10.95
N PRO A 17 28.69 -2.00 -12.06
CA PRO A 17 27.83 -1.03 -12.69
C PRO A 17 26.69 -0.74 -11.73
N GLY A 18 26.76 0.41 -11.04
CA GLY A 18 25.63 0.98 -10.36
C GLY A 18 24.52 1.16 -11.39
N ALA A 19 23.48 0.34 -11.32
CA ALA A 19 22.23 0.63 -11.98
C ALA A 19 21.71 1.92 -11.32
N ALA A 20 22.06 3.06 -11.93
CA ALA A 20 21.37 4.30 -11.69
C ALA A 20 19.93 4.04 -12.09
N MET A 21 19.06 3.85 -11.12
CA MET A 21 17.63 3.95 -11.33
C MET A 21 17.38 5.38 -11.81
N ALA A 22 17.31 5.52 -13.13
CA ALA A 22 16.81 6.74 -13.74
C ALA A 22 15.42 6.94 -13.17
N GLN A 23 15.25 7.94 -12.30
CA GLN A 23 13.95 8.50 -11.99
C GLN A 23 13.42 9.06 -13.33
N ASN A 24 12.68 8.21 -14.02
CA ASN A 24 11.84 8.66 -15.10
C ASN A 24 10.73 9.48 -14.45
N ASN A 25 10.93 10.80 -14.39
CA ASN A 25 9.86 11.77 -14.25
C ASN A 25 9.03 11.75 -15.54
N GLN A 26 8.43 10.61 -15.85
CA GLN A 26 7.33 10.60 -16.78
C GLN A 26 6.14 11.20 -16.01
N VAL A 27 5.76 12.40 -16.41
CA VAL A 27 4.42 12.91 -16.17
C VAL A 27 3.49 11.82 -16.68
N GLU A 28 2.88 11.07 -15.75
CA GLU A 28 1.96 10.00 -16.11
C GLU A 28 0.86 10.58 -16.98
N SER A 29 0.80 10.11 -18.22
CA SER A 29 -0.40 10.30 -19.02
C SER A 29 -1.52 9.56 -18.29
N VAL A 30 -2.45 10.31 -17.69
CA VAL A 30 -3.70 9.75 -17.16
C VAL A 30 -4.24 8.80 -18.22
N ALA A 31 -4.40 7.52 -17.89
CA ALA A 31 -4.87 6.52 -18.83
C ALA A 31 -6.22 6.99 -19.38
N THR A 32 -6.27 7.29 -20.67
CA THR A 32 -7.53 7.70 -21.32
C THR A 32 -8.31 6.44 -21.60
N ILE A 33 -9.53 6.34 -21.08
CA ILE A 33 -10.44 5.25 -21.40
C ILE A 33 -11.48 5.70 -22.44
N SER A 34 -11.87 4.77 -23.30
CA SER A 34 -12.92 4.98 -24.31
C SER A 34 -14.31 5.04 -23.68
N GLU A 35 -15.29 5.61 -24.40
CA GLU A 35 -16.68 5.63 -23.93
C GLU A 35 -17.28 4.22 -23.79
N SER A 36 -16.81 3.25 -24.57
CA SER A 36 -17.21 1.84 -24.41
C SER A 36 -16.68 1.23 -23.11
N GLU A 37 -15.47 1.57 -22.71
CA GLU A 37 -14.90 1.16 -21.41
C GLU A 37 -15.63 1.87 -20.26
N ALA A 38 -15.96 3.16 -20.41
CA ALA A 38 -16.75 3.88 -19.43
C ALA A 38 -18.15 3.25 -19.24
N THR A 39 -18.80 2.84 -20.33
CA THR A 39 -20.08 2.11 -20.26
C THR A 39 -19.93 0.75 -19.57
N ARG A 40 -18.81 0.06 -19.78
CA ARG A 40 -18.52 -1.17 -19.07
C ARG A 40 -18.26 -0.93 -17.59
N ALA A 41 -17.57 0.16 -17.25
CA ALA A 41 -17.39 0.57 -15.87
C ALA A 41 -18.71 0.88 -15.16
N ASP A 42 -19.68 1.55 -15.85
CA ASP A 42 -21.03 1.74 -15.30
C ASP A 42 -21.65 0.43 -14.85
N ALA A 43 -21.59 -0.60 -15.69
CA ALA A 43 -22.18 -1.90 -15.37
C ALA A 43 -21.52 -2.55 -14.14
N LEU A 44 -20.19 -2.53 -14.06
CA LEU A 44 -19.47 -3.08 -12.90
C LEU A 44 -19.74 -2.29 -11.62
N LEU A 45 -19.76 -0.95 -11.70
CA LEU A 45 -20.06 -0.10 -10.56
C LEU A 45 -21.50 -0.29 -10.09
N GLN A 46 -22.44 -0.51 -11.02
CA GLN A 46 -23.82 -0.79 -10.68
C GLN A 46 -23.94 -2.12 -9.90
N GLU A 47 -23.19 -3.15 -10.25
CA GLU A 47 -23.13 -4.40 -9.49
C GLU A 47 -22.63 -4.19 -8.05
N PHE A 48 -21.59 -3.37 -7.86
CA PHE A 48 -21.11 -3.01 -6.53
C PHE A 48 -22.16 -2.24 -5.73
N VAL A 49 -22.87 -1.30 -6.36
CA VAL A 49 -23.94 -0.54 -5.72
C VAL A 49 -25.07 -1.45 -5.25
N GLU A 50 -25.50 -2.40 -6.08
CA GLU A 50 -26.57 -3.35 -5.75
C GLU A 50 -26.21 -4.23 -4.55
N ASP A 51 -24.96 -4.73 -4.49
CA ASP A 51 -24.50 -5.51 -3.36
C ASP A 51 -24.33 -4.65 -2.10
N TYR A 52 -23.76 -3.44 -2.23
CA TYR A 52 -23.56 -2.52 -1.12
C TYR A 52 -24.86 -2.00 -0.52
N ALA A 53 -25.91 -1.88 -1.32
CA ALA A 53 -27.23 -1.47 -0.85
C ALA A 53 -27.81 -2.43 0.23
N THR A 54 -27.34 -3.67 0.30
CA THR A 54 -27.77 -4.65 1.30
C THR A 54 -26.71 -4.91 2.37
N ASP A 55 -25.54 -4.27 2.28
CA ASP A 55 -24.45 -4.48 3.23
C ASP A 55 -24.73 -3.72 4.55
N HIS A 56 -24.66 -4.45 5.66
CA HIS A 56 -24.89 -3.88 6.99
C HIS A 56 -23.79 -2.88 7.43
N MET A 57 -22.64 -2.89 6.77
CA MET A 57 -21.53 -1.96 7.01
C MET A 57 -21.53 -0.77 6.06
N ALA A 58 -22.52 -0.66 5.18
CA ALA A 58 -22.66 0.50 4.33
C ALA A 58 -22.73 1.78 5.18
N ILE A 59 -21.98 2.79 4.78
CA ILE A 59 -21.90 4.09 5.47
C ILE A 59 -22.63 5.16 4.68
N GLY A 60 -23.29 6.08 5.40
CA GLY A 60 -23.96 7.23 4.80
C GLY A 60 -22.92 8.30 4.45
N THR A 61 -22.42 8.25 3.23
CA THR A 61 -21.40 9.16 2.73
C THR A 61 -21.54 9.38 1.22
N THR A 62 -20.88 10.39 0.70
CA THR A 62 -20.73 10.60 -0.74
C THR A 62 -19.26 10.55 -1.08
N PHE A 63 -18.91 9.75 -2.08
CA PHE A 63 -17.52 9.63 -2.55
C PHE A 63 -17.47 9.54 -4.07
N GLY A 64 -16.27 9.85 -4.61
CA GLY A 64 -16.01 9.74 -6.04
C GLY A 64 -15.30 8.45 -6.43
N ILE A 65 -15.50 8.04 -7.68
CA ILE A 65 -14.63 7.09 -8.38
C ILE A 65 -14.16 7.78 -9.65
N LYS A 66 -12.87 7.71 -9.92
CA LYS A 66 -12.24 8.25 -11.12
C LYS A 66 -11.50 7.15 -11.85
N LEU A 67 -11.72 7.05 -13.14
CA LEU A 67 -11.03 6.12 -14.03
C LEU A 67 -10.67 6.85 -15.33
N GLY A 68 -9.42 7.15 -15.51
CA GLY A 68 -8.98 8.03 -16.58
C GLY A 68 -9.58 9.43 -16.43
N GLN A 69 -10.24 9.91 -17.49
CA GLN A 69 -10.93 11.20 -17.51
C GLN A 69 -12.38 11.11 -17.03
N HIS A 70 -12.91 9.91 -16.80
CA HIS A 70 -14.30 9.69 -16.40
C HIS A 70 -14.44 9.66 -14.88
N TRP A 71 -15.59 10.17 -14.42
CA TRP A 71 -15.93 10.23 -13.03
C TRP A 71 -17.29 9.61 -12.77
N TRP A 72 -17.45 9.07 -11.59
CA TRP A 72 -18.70 8.64 -11.01
C TRP A 72 -18.81 9.17 -9.59
N SER A 73 -20.01 9.61 -9.25
CA SER A 73 -20.39 9.97 -7.88
C SER A 73 -21.27 8.88 -7.30
N ILE A 74 -20.96 8.45 -6.10
CA ILE A 74 -21.76 7.47 -5.35
C ILE A 74 -22.21 8.15 -4.07
N SER A 75 -23.53 8.28 -3.90
CA SER A 75 -24.13 8.86 -2.71
C SER A 75 -24.95 7.80 -1.99
N VAL A 76 -24.65 7.58 -0.73
CA VAL A 76 -25.27 6.56 0.11
C VAL A 76 -26.11 7.22 1.19
N GLU A 77 -27.41 7.01 1.10
CA GLU A 77 -28.36 7.35 2.16
C GLU A 77 -28.68 6.09 2.97
N ARG A 78 -28.16 6.04 4.18
CA ARG A 78 -28.33 4.88 5.03
C ARG A 78 -29.76 4.73 5.52
N ASN A 79 -30.31 3.53 5.40
CA ASN A 79 -31.61 3.23 5.98
C ASN A 79 -31.49 3.03 7.50
N GLU A 80 -31.75 4.09 8.24
CA GLU A 80 -31.67 4.12 9.71
C GLU A 80 -32.79 3.31 10.40
N THR A 81 -33.86 2.97 9.67
CA THR A 81 -34.98 2.18 10.23
C THR A 81 -34.64 0.70 10.36
N ALA A 82 -33.57 0.26 9.73
CA ALA A 82 -32.99 -1.06 9.94
C ALA A 82 -32.36 -1.13 11.34
N THR A 83 -33.17 -1.16 12.36
CA THR A 83 -32.73 -1.14 13.74
C THR A 83 -31.86 -2.35 14.04
N ARG A 84 -30.63 -2.06 14.44
CA ARG A 84 -29.71 -3.00 15.08
C ARG A 84 -30.33 -3.52 16.37
N ARG A 85 -31.07 -4.61 16.31
CA ARG A 85 -31.54 -5.30 17.51
C ARG A 85 -30.47 -6.24 18.01
N GLY A 86 -29.69 -5.79 18.93
CA GLY A 86 -29.05 -6.45 20.09
C GLY A 86 -28.15 -7.67 19.90
N ARG A 87 -28.22 -8.44 18.80
CA ARG A 87 -27.37 -9.60 18.52
C ARG A 87 -27.00 -9.66 17.04
N LEU A 88 -25.80 -10.15 16.77
CA LEU A 88 -25.22 -10.30 15.42
C LEU A 88 -26.07 -11.12 14.43
N THR A 89 -27.10 -11.83 14.89
CA THR A 89 -27.94 -12.72 14.10
C THR A 89 -29.26 -12.11 13.62
N ASP A 90 -29.64 -10.91 14.11
CA ASP A 90 -30.95 -10.31 13.82
C ASP A 90 -30.84 -9.16 12.80
N HIS A 91 -29.87 -9.21 11.91
CA HIS A 91 -29.59 -8.14 10.96
C HIS A 91 -30.41 -8.29 9.67
N ALA A 92 -31.70 -7.96 9.74
CA ALA A 92 -32.46 -7.63 8.54
C ALA A 92 -32.31 -6.13 8.30
N PHE A 93 -31.27 -5.74 7.57
CA PHE A 93 -31.17 -4.38 7.03
C PHE A 93 -32.02 -4.31 5.77
N GLY A 94 -32.95 -3.41 5.74
CA GLY A 94 -33.60 -3.05 4.49
C GLY A 94 -32.56 -2.39 3.55
N PRO A 95 -32.78 -2.40 2.24
CA PRO A 95 -31.81 -1.83 1.32
C PRO A 95 -31.59 -0.35 1.63
N HIS A 96 -30.30 0.03 1.61
CA HIS A 96 -29.90 1.44 1.62
C HIS A 96 -30.25 2.07 0.27
N ARG A 97 -30.52 3.37 0.27
CA ARG A 97 -30.66 4.09 -0.98
C ARG A 97 -29.27 4.52 -1.45
N ILE A 98 -28.84 4.00 -2.59
CA ILE A 98 -27.57 4.38 -3.20
C ILE A 98 -27.85 4.94 -4.59
N GLU A 99 -27.27 6.08 -4.87
CA GLU A 99 -27.35 6.73 -6.17
C GLU A 99 -25.97 6.71 -6.81
N LEU A 100 -25.88 6.08 -7.98
CA LEU A 100 -24.71 6.10 -8.86
C LEU A 100 -25.00 7.05 -10.01
N SER A 101 -24.16 8.03 -10.22
CA SER A 101 -24.28 8.98 -11.33
C SER A 101 -22.93 9.22 -11.99
N ARG A 102 -22.93 9.39 -13.32
CA ARG A 102 -21.74 9.85 -14.03
C ARG A 102 -21.46 11.31 -13.70
N GLY A 103 -20.19 11.63 -13.49
CA GLY A 103 -19.71 12.95 -13.12
C GLY A 103 -19.04 12.94 -11.75
N ALA A 104 -18.24 13.95 -11.48
CA ALA A 104 -17.64 14.14 -10.16
C ALA A 104 -18.72 14.48 -9.12
N PRO A 105 -18.51 14.15 -7.84
CA PRO A 105 -19.36 14.64 -6.76
C PRO A 105 -19.57 16.16 -6.84
N ALA A 106 -20.81 16.61 -6.57
CA ALA A 106 -21.14 18.03 -6.64
C ALA A 106 -20.43 18.86 -5.57
N GLU A 107 -20.25 18.29 -4.40
CA GLU A 107 -19.50 18.90 -3.31
C GLU A 107 -18.14 18.20 -3.19
N PRO A 108 -17.07 18.96 -2.85
CA PRO A 108 -15.75 18.37 -2.66
C PRO A 108 -15.75 17.30 -1.58
N THR A 109 -15.16 16.14 -1.90
CA THR A 109 -15.04 14.99 -1.02
C THR A 109 -13.79 14.19 -1.42
N TRP A 110 -13.61 13.03 -0.86
CA TRP A 110 -12.57 12.09 -1.27
C TRP A 110 -13.05 11.17 -2.40
N TYR A 111 -12.11 10.56 -3.10
CA TYR A 111 -12.40 9.64 -4.20
C TYR A 111 -11.34 8.55 -4.35
N PHE A 112 -11.73 7.47 -5.03
CA PHE A 112 -10.80 6.44 -5.48
C PHE A 112 -10.41 6.70 -6.94
N GLU A 113 -9.13 6.84 -7.21
CA GLU A 113 -8.59 6.86 -8.56
C GLU A 113 -8.13 5.45 -8.93
N ILE A 114 -8.82 4.84 -9.89
CA ILE A 114 -8.52 3.48 -10.37
C ILE A 114 -7.60 3.62 -11.58
N ALA A 115 -6.44 2.94 -11.54
CA ALA A 115 -5.39 3.13 -12.53
C ALA A 115 -5.78 2.73 -13.95
N SER A 116 -6.65 1.72 -14.11
CA SER A 116 -7.11 1.28 -15.44
C SER A 116 -8.38 0.45 -15.36
N MET A 117 -9.05 0.27 -16.52
CA MET A 117 -10.20 -0.62 -16.63
C MET A 117 -9.86 -2.06 -16.21
N ALA A 118 -8.65 -2.54 -16.51
CA ALA A 118 -8.19 -3.86 -16.13
C ALA A 118 -8.13 -4.05 -14.60
N VAL A 119 -7.76 -3.01 -13.85
CA VAL A 119 -7.78 -3.04 -12.37
C VAL A 119 -9.22 -3.16 -11.86
N LEU A 120 -10.15 -2.37 -12.39
CA LEU A 120 -11.57 -2.45 -12.02
C LEU A 120 -12.16 -3.84 -12.30
N GLU A 121 -11.84 -4.42 -13.45
CA GLU A 121 -12.27 -5.76 -13.83
C GLU A 121 -11.72 -6.84 -12.92
N LYS A 122 -10.45 -6.76 -12.53
CA LYS A 122 -9.83 -7.69 -11.57
C LYS A 122 -10.48 -7.60 -10.19
N ILE A 123 -10.83 -6.39 -9.75
CA ILE A 123 -11.58 -6.21 -8.50
C ILE A 123 -12.98 -6.82 -8.62
N ALA A 124 -13.69 -6.53 -9.70
CA ALA A 124 -15.03 -7.03 -9.92
C ALA A 124 -15.09 -8.56 -10.04
N SER A 125 -14.09 -9.18 -10.66
CA SER A 125 -13.97 -10.63 -10.76
C SER A 125 -13.51 -11.31 -9.47
N GLY A 126 -12.99 -10.56 -8.50
CA GLY A 126 -12.38 -11.09 -7.28
C GLY A 126 -10.97 -11.67 -7.48
N GLU A 127 -10.32 -11.40 -8.61
CA GLU A 127 -8.91 -11.77 -8.83
C GLU A 127 -7.99 -11.00 -7.90
N VAL A 128 -8.31 -9.72 -7.64
CA VAL A 128 -7.60 -8.84 -6.72
C VAL A 128 -8.63 -8.15 -5.82
N ASN A 129 -8.40 -8.13 -4.51
CA ASN A 129 -9.24 -7.30 -3.65
C ASN A 129 -8.85 -5.82 -3.72
N ALA A 130 -9.79 -4.94 -3.40
CA ALA A 130 -9.55 -3.50 -3.48
C ALA A 130 -8.46 -3.02 -2.53
N GLY A 131 -8.33 -3.63 -1.34
CA GLY A 131 -7.25 -3.35 -0.39
C GLY A 131 -5.87 -3.71 -0.97
N THR A 132 -5.74 -4.86 -1.65
CA THR A 132 -4.54 -5.23 -2.38
C THR A 132 -4.26 -4.23 -3.50
N ALA A 133 -5.26 -3.87 -4.31
CA ALA A 133 -5.11 -2.86 -5.36
C ALA A 133 -4.70 -1.49 -4.79
N ALA A 134 -5.21 -1.10 -3.63
CA ALA A 134 -4.80 0.12 -2.96
C ALA A 134 -3.35 0.07 -2.47
N MET A 135 -2.89 -1.06 -1.93
CA MET A 135 -1.47 -1.22 -1.59
C MET A 135 -0.56 -1.24 -2.81
N GLN A 136 -1.04 -1.70 -3.95
CA GLN A 136 -0.28 -1.67 -5.21
C GLN A 136 0.05 -0.25 -5.66
N SER A 137 -0.75 0.74 -5.31
CA SER A 137 -0.46 2.14 -5.61
C SER A 137 0.77 2.69 -4.87
N PHE A 138 1.21 2.06 -3.79
CA PHE A 138 2.45 2.39 -3.07
C PHE A 138 3.71 1.76 -3.70
N GLY A 139 3.56 0.90 -4.70
CA GLY A 139 4.67 0.36 -5.48
C GLY A 139 5.20 1.35 -6.51
N SER A 140 6.32 0.99 -7.14
CA SER A 140 6.95 1.79 -8.20
C SER A 140 6.09 1.92 -9.47
N ASP A 141 5.16 1.01 -9.68
CA ASP A 141 4.45 0.84 -10.96
C ASP A 141 3.07 1.51 -10.99
N ARG A 142 2.61 2.08 -9.89
CA ARG A 142 1.33 2.80 -9.76
C ARG A 142 0.13 2.14 -10.45
N VAL A 143 -0.02 0.86 -10.23
CA VAL A 143 -0.99 0.02 -10.93
C VAL A 143 -2.11 -0.42 -9.99
N GLY A 144 -2.85 0.48 -9.38
CA GLY A 144 -3.82 0.05 -8.40
C GLY A 144 -4.98 1.01 -8.23
N VAL A 145 -5.38 1.20 -6.97
CA VAL A 145 -6.39 2.15 -6.55
C VAL A 145 -5.74 3.15 -5.61
N GLU A 146 -5.80 4.42 -5.92
CA GLU A 146 -5.35 5.49 -5.04
C GLU A 146 -6.57 6.18 -4.39
N THR A 147 -6.46 6.51 -3.12
CA THR A 147 -7.42 7.39 -2.47
C THR A 147 -6.89 8.81 -2.53
N ARG A 148 -7.74 9.74 -2.93
CA ARG A 148 -7.37 11.15 -3.11
C ARG A 148 -8.48 12.05 -2.60
N ASP A 149 -8.10 13.27 -2.27
CA ASP A 149 -9.00 14.36 -1.95
C ASP A 149 -9.30 15.17 -3.22
N MET A 150 -10.55 15.61 -3.37
CA MET A 150 -10.89 16.62 -4.37
C MET A 150 -10.38 17.99 -3.95
N ASP A 151 -10.15 18.87 -4.92
CA ASP A 151 -9.77 20.26 -4.65
C ASP A 151 -10.75 20.92 -3.68
N GLY A 152 -10.20 21.51 -2.62
CA GLY A 152 -10.98 22.16 -1.55
C GLY A 152 -11.48 21.23 -0.43
N PHE A 153 -11.21 19.93 -0.51
CA PHE A 153 -11.46 18.97 0.56
C PHE A 153 -10.12 18.54 1.19
N LYS A 154 -10.16 18.24 2.48
CA LYS A 154 -9.03 17.63 3.18
C LYS A 154 -9.55 16.56 4.11
N SER A 155 -9.18 15.32 3.84
CA SER A 155 -9.56 14.16 4.64
C SER A 155 -9.11 14.29 6.10
N THR A 156 -9.99 13.86 6.99
CA THR A 156 -9.75 13.68 8.40
C THR A 156 -9.51 12.20 8.72
N SER A 157 -9.10 11.88 9.93
CA SER A 157 -9.00 10.49 10.39
C SER A 157 -10.35 9.75 10.38
N GLY A 158 -11.47 10.48 10.44
CA GLY A 158 -12.81 9.94 10.26
C GLY A 158 -13.04 9.49 8.82
N ASP A 159 -12.73 10.36 7.86
CA ASP A 159 -12.85 10.07 6.44
C ASP A 159 -11.98 8.88 6.03
N GLU A 160 -10.76 8.79 6.56
CA GLU A 160 -9.90 7.62 6.33
C GLU A 160 -10.56 6.31 6.80
N ALA A 161 -11.22 6.32 7.97
CA ALA A 161 -11.94 5.13 8.44
C ALA A 161 -13.08 4.74 7.49
N GLU A 162 -13.79 5.72 6.93
CA GLU A 162 -14.82 5.51 5.92
C GLU A 162 -14.25 4.93 4.63
N MET A 163 -13.14 5.47 4.14
CA MET A 163 -12.42 4.94 2.96
C MET A 163 -12.08 3.45 3.10
N TYR A 164 -11.57 3.05 4.26
CA TYR A 164 -11.27 1.63 4.52
C TYR A 164 -12.53 0.76 4.56
N LEU A 165 -13.61 1.25 5.14
CA LEU A 165 -14.88 0.53 5.13
C LEU A 165 -15.41 0.37 3.71
N VAL A 166 -15.34 1.42 2.89
CA VAL A 166 -15.73 1.34 1.49
C VAL A 166 -14.84 0.37 0.71
N LEU A 167 -13.52 0.41 0.88
CA LEU A 167 -12.63 -0.57 0.27
C LEU A 167 -13.00 -2.01 0.65
N SER A 168 -13.38 -2.24 1.91
CA SER A 168 -13.65 -3.58 2.41
C SER A 168 -15.07 -4.08 2.14
N HIS A 169 -16.01 -3.19 1.84
CA HIS A 169 -17.43 -3.56 1.73
C HIS A 169 -18.03 -3.21 0.37
N PHE A 170 -17.78 -2.03 -0.16
CA PHE A 170 -18.29 -1.65 -1.47
C PHE A 170 -17.67 -2.47 -2.60
N PHE A 171 -16.35 -2.55 -2.64
CA PHE A 171 -15.65 -3.27 -3.72
C PHE A 171 -15.61 -4.79 -3.52
N THR A 172 -15.70 -5.28 -2.29
CA THR A 172 -15.57 -6.71 -1.97
C THR A 172 -16.91 -7.38 -1.70
N LYS A 173 -17.98 -6.59 -1.70
CA LYS A 173 -19.34 -7.08 -1.44
C LYS A 173 -19.48 -7.71 -0.06
N GLY A 174 -18.65 -7.31 0.92
CA GLY A 174 -18.65 -7.85 2.27
C GLY A 174 -18.43 -9.36 2.38
N LYS A 175 -17.88 -10.00 1.34
CA LYS A 175 -17.64 -11.46 1.29
C LYS A 175 -16.22 -11.81 1.73
N PRO A 176 -16.00 -13.01 2.28
CA PRO A 176 -14.65 -13.49 2.51
C PRO A 176 -13.86 -13.56 1.21
N GLU A 177 -12.63 -13.06 1.24
CA GLU A 177 -11.72 -13.05 0.11
C GLU A 177 -10.58 -14.02 0.33
N VAL A 178 -10.10 -14.61 -0.75
CA VAL A 178 -8.94 -15.49 -0.75
C VAL A 178 -7.87 -14.86 -1.63
N THR A 179 -6.79 -14.39 -1.03
CA THR A 179 -5.64 -13.87 -1.75
C THR A 179 -4.60 -14.95 -1.92
N ARG A 180 -4.22 -15.23 -3.17
CA ARG A 180 -3.04 -16.04 -3.46
C ARG A 180 -1.82 -15.12 -3.44
N PHE A 181 -0.77 -15.54 -2.77
CA PHE A 181 0.47 -14.81 -2.71
C PHE A 181 1.62 -15.64 -3.28
N GLY A 182 2.63 -14.94 -3.79
CA GLY A 182 3.77 -15.52 -4.47
C GLY A 182 4.34 -14.52 -5.48
N LEU A 183 5.38 -14.94 -6.22
CA LEU A 183 6.07 -14.05 -7.15
C LEU A 183 5.21 -13.56 -8.31
N ASP A 184 4.22 -14.37 -8.72
CA ASP A 184 3.37 -14.08 -9.90
C ASP A 184 2.45 -12.87 -9.70
N ASN A 185 2.10 -12.54 -8.45
CA ASN A 185 1.23 -11.43 -8.09
C ASN A 185 1.85 -10.47 -7.08
N ALA A 186 3.14 -10.58 -6.87
CA ALA A 186 3.89 -9.67 -6.02
C ALA A 186 4.29 -8.40 -6.78
N LEU A 187 4.35 -7.30 -6.06
CA LEU A 187 4.88 -6.02 -6.52
C LEU A 187 6.24 -5.77 -5.94
N GLN A 188 7.09 -5.15 -6.73
CA GLN A 188 8.37 -4.68 -6.25
C GLN A 188 8.17 -3.41 -5.40
N THR A 189 8.49 -3.49 -4.13
CA THR A 189 8.36 -2.39 -3.19
C THR A 189 9.56 -2.35 -2.25
N HIS A 190 10.25 -1.22 -2.16
CA HIS A 190 11.39 -0.98 -1.27
C HIS A 190 12.54 -2.00 -1.39
N GLY A 191 12.63 -2.72 -2.51
CA GLY A 191 13.59 -3.81 -2.72
C GLY A 191 13.06 -5.21 -2.43
N ALA A 192 11.86 -5.35 -1.87
CA ALA A 192 11.18 -6.64 -1.68
C ALA A 192 10.08 -6.85 -2.73
N GLN A 193 9.72 -8.09 -2.94
CA GLN A 193 8.50 -8.48 -3.62
C GLN A 193 7.39 -8.64 -2.58
N VAL A 194 6.31 -7.89 -2.70
CA VAL A 194 5.27 -7.78 -1.68
C VAL A 194 3.90 -8.06 -2.28
N THR A 195 3.12 -8.92 -1.64
CA THR A 195 1.71 -9.13 -1.93
C THR A 195 0.89 -8.69 -0.73
N ALA A 196 -0.01 -7.73 -0.92
CA ALA A 196 -0.91 -7.33 0.14
C ALA A 196 -1.94 -8.44 0.41
N LEU A 197 -2.08 -8.82 1.67
CA LEU A 197 -3.00 -9.87 2.12
C LEU A 197 -4.27 -9.27 2.73
N HIS A 198 -4.12 -8.17 3.46
CA HIS A 198 -5.22 -7.50 4.12
C HIS A 198 -4.87 -6.04 4.40
N MET A 199 -5.87 -5.17 4.33
CA MET A 199 -5.71 -3.76 4.58
C MET A 199 -6.95 -3.18 5.24
N MET A 200 -6.75 -2.45 6.33
CA MET A 200 -7.78 -1.68 7.01
C MET A 200 -7.13 -0.52 7.76
N LYS A 201 -7.92 0.42 8.26
CA LYS A 201 -7.38 1.51 9.08
C LYS A 201 -6.53 0.96 10.22
N GLY A 202 -5.30 1.44 10.31
CA GLY A 202 -4.36 1.04 11.36
C GLY A 202 -3.79 -0.38 11.23
N THR A 203 -4.05 -1.10 10.13
CA THR A 203 -3.45 -2.42 9.92
C THR A 203 -3.22 -2.69 8.43
N ARG A 204 -2.01 -3.08 8.09
CA ARG A 204 -1.63 -3.56 6.75
C ARG A 204 -0.89 -4.87 6.91
N VAL A 205 -1.35 -5.90 6.22
CA VAL A 205 -0.75 -7.24 6.27
C VAL A 205 -0.29 -7.61 4.87
N SER A 206 0.96 -8.00 4.73
CA SER A 206 1.55 -8.36 3.45
C SER A 206 2.40 -9.61 3.58
N HIS A 207 2.44 -10.43 2.56
CA HIS A 207 3.52 -11.38 2.35
C HIS A 207 4.69 -10.64 1.71
N PHE A 208 5.90 -10.88 2.17
CA PHE A 208 7.13 -10.38 1.56
C PHE A 208 8.06 -11.51 1.15
N SER A 209 8.79 -11.29 0.08
CA SER A 209 9.89 -12.15 -0.37
C SER A 209 11.06 -11.28 -0.80
N ILE A 210 12.22 -11.56 -0.23
CA ILE A 210 13.49 -10.91 -0.57
C ILE A 210 14.35 -11.96 -1.25
N PRO A 211 14.66 -11.81 -2.55
CA PRO A 211 15.48 -12.78 -3.26
C PRO A 211 16.90 -12.86 -2.70
N PRO A 212 17.65 -13.92 -2.98
CA PRO A 212 19.06 -14.02 -2.59
C PRO A 212 19.84 -12.77 -3.02
N GLN A 213 20.67 -12.24 -2.14
CA GLN A 213 21.44 -10.99 -2.29
C GLN A 213 20.56 -9.74 -2.44
N GLY A 214 19.26 -9.85 -2.22
CA GLY A 214 18.33 -8.72 -2.21
C GLY A 214 18.51 -7.86 -0.95
N GLN A 215 18.25 -6.57 -1.11
CA GLN A 215 18.32 -5.57 -0.05
C GLN A 215 17.02 -4.76 -0.01
N VAL A 216 16.45 -4.62 1.18
CA VAL A 216 15.22 -3.86 1.43
C VAL A 216 15.53 -2.61 2.23
N ASN A 217 14.86 -1.51 1.89
CA ASN A 217 15.06 -0.22 2.53
C ASN A 217 16.50 0.30 2.45
N ALA A 218 17.22 -0.01 1.37
CA ALA A 218 18.56 0.51 1.11
C ALA A 218 18.61 2.04 1.02
N ASP A 219 17.52 2.66 0.58
CA ASP A 219 17.36 4.11 0.63
C ASP A 219 17.14 4.53 2.10
N PRO A 220 18.03 5.37 2.67
CA PRO A 220 17.89 5.82 4.04
C PRO A 220 16.54 6.48 4.36
N ARG A 221 15.87 7.06 3.37
CA ARG A 221 14.53 7.65 3.52
C ARG A 221 13.45 6.61 3.82
N LEU A 222 13.64 5.38 3.35
CA LEU A 222 12.72 4.26 3.50
C LEU A 222 13.02 3.39 4.71
N SER A 223 14.19 3.57 5.32
CA SER A 223 14.63 2.70 6.42
C SER A 223 13.97 2.99 7.77
N PHE A 224 13.18 4.07 7.87
CA PHE A 224 12.47 4.45 9.09
C PHE A 224 10.97 4.39 8.85
N GLY A 225 10.32 3.35 9.33
CA GLY A 225 8.87 3.22 9.21
C GLY A 225 8.13 4.09 10.20
N GLN A 226 7.07 4.71 9.76
CA GLN A 226 6.19 5.51 10.61
C GLN A 226 5.20 4.66 11.37
N MET A 227 4.87 3.47 10.86
CA MET A 227 4.09 2.46 11.56
C MET A 227 5.03 1.45 12.20
N PRO A 228 4.69 0.92 13.39
CA PRO A 228 5.37 -0.24 13.92
C PRO A 228 5.27 -1.41 12.95
N ASN A 229 6.37 -2.14 12.79
CA ASN A 229 6.46 -3.30 11.92
C ASN A 229 6.64 -4.57 12.74
N LEU A 230 5.84 -5.60 12.46
CA LEU A 230 6.08 -6.95 12.94
C LEU A 230 6.41 -7.84 11.76
N PHE A 231 7.64 -8.29 11.68
CA PHE A 231 8.09 -9.28 10.70
C PHE A 231 7.95 -10.68 11.30
N VAL A 232 7.34 -11.60 10.57
CA VAL A 232 7.25 -13.02 10.91
C VAL A 232 7.91 -13.81 9.81
N VAL A 233 9.08 -14.38 10.07
CA VAL A 233 9.87 -15.12 9.07
C VAL A 233 9.35 -16.54 8.93
N THR A 234 8.94 -16.91 7.72
CA THR A 234 8.39 -18.23 7.41
C THR A 234 9.35 -19.10 6.63
N SER A 235 10.31 -18.51 5.93
CA SER A 235 11.33 -19.23 5.14
C SER A 235 12.60 -18.39 4.99
N GLY A 236 13.71 -19.05 4.76
CA GLY A 236 15.00 -18.41 4.50
C GLY A 236 15.69 -17.85 5.74
N LYS A 237 16.72 -17.08 5.46
CA LYS A 237 17.58 -16.42 6.44
C LYS A 237 18.08 -15.09 5.86
N GLY A 238 18.32 -14.11 6.72
CA GLY A 238 18.91 -12.82 6.35
C GLY A 238 19.34 -12.02 7.56
N THR A 239 19.71 -10.78 7.33
CA THR A 239 20.17 -9.86 8.36
C THR A 239 19.33 -8.59 8.37
N LEU A 240 18.78 -8.25 9.53
CA LEU A 240 18.12 -6.98 9.80
C LEU A 240 19.14 -6.02 10.44
N PHE A 241 19.29 -4.84 9.88
CA PHE A 241 20.11 -3.77 10.43
C PHE A 241 19.22 -2.74 11.13
N THR A 242 19.50 -2.51 12.39
CA THR A 242 18.89 -1.45 13.22
C THR A 242 19.97 -0.48 13.68
N ASP A 243 19.56 0.57 14.40
CA ASP A 243 20.53 1.49 15.03
C ASP A 243 21.40 0.82 16.11
N ASP A 244 20.93 -0.31 16.68
CA ASP A 244 21.65 -1.10 17.67
C ASP A 244 22.60 -2.14 17.03
N GLY A 245 22.63 -2.24 15.71
CA GLY A 245 23.47 -3.15 14.96
C GLY A 245 22.72 -4.25 14.21
N PRO A 246 23.45 -5.19 13.61
CA PRO A 246 22.86 -6.28 12.84
C PRO A 246 22.24 -7.37 13.71
N MET A 247 21.11 -7.89 13.26
CA MET A 247 20.40 -9.00 13.86
C MET A 247 20.10 -10.06 12.80
N VAL A 248 20.44 -11.31 13.05
CA VAL A 248 20.11 -12.42 12.16
C VAL A 248 18.63 -12.73 12.28
N LEU A 249 17.97 -12.86 11.13
CA LEU A 249 16.60 -13.34 10.98
C LEU A 249 16.62 -14.72 10.33
N GLU A 250 15.85 -15.65 10.88
CA GLU A 250 15.70 -16.97 10.29
C GLU A 250 14.27 -17.50 10.51
N LYS A 251 13.92 -18.55 9.75
CA LYS A 251 12.62 -19.21 9.83
C LYS A 251 12.21 -19.48 11.28
N GLY A 252 10.97 -19.09 11.62
CA GLY A 252 10.38 -19.27 12.96
C GLY A 252 10.64 -18.12 13.90
N MET A 253 11.35 -17.07 13.47
CA MET A 253 11.53 -15.85 14.26
C MET A 253 10.45 -14.81 13.92
N SER A 254 10.14 -13.99 14.91
CA SER A 254 9.40 -12.74 14.70
C SER A 254 10.18 -11.59 15.30
N VAL A 255 10.18 -10.46 14.61
CA VAL A 255 10.85 -9.24 15.06
C VAL A 255 9.88 -8.08 15.02
N PHE A 256 9.73 -7.43 16.15
CA PHE A 256 9.00 -6.18 16.27
C PHE A 256 9.95 -5.00 16.13
N VAL A 257 9.69 -4.14 15.15
CA VAL A 257 10.41 -2.89 14.95
C VAL A 257 9.48 -1.74 15.32
N PRO A 258 9.78 -0.98 16.38
CA PRO A 258 8.98 0.19 16.76
C PRO A 258 8.93 1.25 15.65
N GLN A 259 7.99 2.19 15.74
CA GLN A 259 7.98 3.39 14.91
C GLN A 259 9.34 4.08 14.94
N PHE A 260 9.76 4.60 13.78
CA PHE A 260 10.96 5.43 13.63
C PHE A 260 12.28 4.74 14.00
N VAL A 261 12.27 3.42 14.14
CA VAL A 261 13.48 2.62 14.27
C VAL A 261 13.94 2.17 12.88
N ARG A 262 15.24 2.32 12.62
CA ARG A 262 15.84 1.86 11.37
C ARG A 262 15.63 0.36 11.20
N HIS A 263 15.24 -0.06 9.99
CA HIS A 263 15.03 -1.45 9.62
C HIS A 263 15.37 -1.68 8.15
N GLU A 264 16.64 -1.87 7.89
CA GLU A 264 17.16 -2.31 6.59
C GLU A 264 17.37 -3.83 6.66
N MET A 265 16.97 -4.55 5.61
CA MET A 265 17.18 -6.00 5.55
C MET A 265 18.01 -6.39 4.35
N ILE A 266 18.91 -7.35 4.56
CA ILE A 266 19.69 -7.98 3.50
C ILE A 266 19.45 -9.49 3.56
N ASN A 267 19.07 -10.07 2.44
CA ASN A 267 19.08 -11.51 2.29
C ASN A 267 20.48 -11.96 1.86
N ASP A 268 21.30 -12.37 2.80
CA ASP A 268 22.64 -12.91 2.58
C ASP A 268 22.66 -14.45 2.43
N GLY A 269 21.47 -15.07 2.41
CA GLY A 269 21.27 -16.51 2.18
C GLY A 269 21.24 -16.90 0.70
N GLU A 270 21.12 -18.20 0.47
CA GLU A 270 21.01 -18.79 -0.88
C GLU A 270 19.54 -18.95 -1.34
N GLU A 271 18.60 -18.90 -0.39
CA GLU A 271 17.17 -19.00 -0.63
C GLU A 271 16.48 -17.66 -0.37
N SER A 272 15.27 -17.44 -0.89
CA SER A 272 14.48 -16.26 -0.57
C SER A 272 14.19 -16.18 0.93
N LEU A 273 14.38 -15.01 1.50
CA LEU A 273 13.88 -14.67 2.84
C LEU A 273 12.42 -14.28 2.71
N GLU A 274 11.51 -15.06 3.26
CA GLU A 274 10.08 -14.87 3.12
C GLU A 274 9.36 -14.78 4.46
N GLY A 275 8.27 -14.06 4.48
CA GLY A 275 7.47 -13.94 5.68
C GLY A 275 6.23 -13.10 5.53
N VAL A 276 5.65 -12.80 6.68
CA VAL A 276 4.52 -11.89 6.79
C VAL A 276 4.98 -10.61 7.50
N LEU A 277 4.68 -9.49 6.88
CA LEU A 277 4.86 -8.16 7.45
C LEU A 277 3.48 -7.65 7.89
N ILE A 278 3.41 -7.24 9.14
CA ILE A 278 2.23 -6.58 9.71
C ILE A 278 2.65 -5.20 10.17
N LEU A 279 2.07 -4.17 9.54
CA LEU A 279 2.17 -2.79 9.99
C LEU A 279 0.87 -2.46 10.72
N TYR A 280 0.96 -1.86 11.90
CA TYR A 280 -0.21 -1.55 12.70
C TYR A 280 -0.01 -0.29 13.56
N GLY A 281 -1.12 0.30 13.97
CA GLY A 281 -1.16 1.51 14.76
C GLY A 281 -1.90 2.64 14.06
N ASP A 282 -2.16 3.69 14.78
CA ASP A 282 -2.71 4.92 14.22
C ASP A 282 -1.57 5.70 13.56
N ASN A 283 -1.74 6.00 12.29
CA ASN A 283 -0.82 6.79 11.51
C ASN A 283 -1.56 8.01 10.96
N SER A 284 -2.10 8.81 11.88
CA SER A 284 -2.90 9.99 11.57
C SER A 284 -2.17 11.05 10.74
N ASP A 285 -0.84 10.98 10.69
CA ASP A 285 -0.01 11.91 9.91
C ASP A 285 0.19 11.46 8.45
N PHE A 286 -0.32 10.26 8.10
CA PHE A 286 -0.23 9.70 6.76
C PHE A 286 -1.62 9.49 6.16
N ALA A 287 -1.95 10.28 5.17
CA ALA A 287 -3.12 10.02 4.35
C ALA A 287 -2.99 8.66 3.67
N PHE A 288 -3.96 7.77 3.93
CA PHE A 288 -4.11 6.53 3.20
C PHE A 288 -4.34 6.83 1.71
N GLY A 289 -3.75 6.02 0.85
CA GLY A 289 -3.93 6.18 -0.59
C GLY A 289 -3.15 7.32 -1.22
N THR A 290 -2.23 7.94 -0.48
CA THR A 290 -1.26 8.84 -1.09
C THR A 290 -0.44 8.09 -2.12
N SER A 291 -0.22 8.67 -3.28
CA SER A 291 0.65 8.08 -4.28
C SER A 291 2.06 7.87 -3.73
N TYR A 292 2.77 6.86 -4.21
CA TYR A 292 4.14 6.60 -3.76
C TYR A 292 5.07 7.83 -3.84
N PRO A 293 5.02 8.70 -4.86
CA PRO A 293 5.77 9.96 -4.83
C PRO A 293 5.38 10.91 -3.73
N SER A 294 4.09 11.15 -3.49
CA SER A 294 3.70 12.04 -2.39
C SER A 294 4.03 11.42 -1.03
N TYR A 295 3.92 10.11 -0.87
CA TYR A 295 4.44 9.41 0.30
C TYR A 295 5.93 9.67 0.52
N LEU A 296 6.76 9.62 -0.53
CA LEU A 296 8.19 9.94 -0.43
C LEU A 296 8.46 11.41 -0.12
N GLU A 297 7.64 12.33 -0.64
CA GLU A 297 7.74 13.76 -0.34
C GLU A 297 7.42 14.02 1.13
N ASP A 298 6.33 13.46 1.65
CA ASP A 298 5.92 13.56 3.05
C ASP A 298 6.98 12.96 3.98
N LEU A 299 7.51 11.79 3.62
CA LEU A 299 8.59 11.15 4.36
C LEU A 299 9.86 12.00 4.38
N ASN A 300 10.22 12.66 3.27
CA ASN A 300 11.34 13.57 3.19
C ASN A 300 11.13 14.81 4.07
N GLU A 301 9.91 15.36 4.09
CA GLU A 301 9.56 16.48 4.96
C GLU A 301 9.67 16.09 6.43
N TRP A 302 9.14 14.92 6.77
CA TRP A 302 9.24 14.38 8.11
C TRP A 302 10.70 14.20 8.54
N HIS A 303 11.56 13.62 7.70
CA HIS A 303 12.99 13.51 7.98
C HIS A 303 13.67 14.87 8.18
N ARG A 304 13.30 15.88 7.40
CA ARG A 304 13.82 17.23 7.60
C ARG A 304 13.42 17.82 8.94
N GLN A 305 12.20 17.58 9.39
CA GLN A 305 11.70 18.10 10.67
C GLN A 305 12.31 17.39 11.89
N TYR A 306 12.56 16.08 11.80
CA TYR A 306 12.94 15.26 12.94
C TYR A 306 14.39 14.76 12.92
N SER A 307 15.13 14.96 11.83
CA SER A 307 16.55 14.55 11.74
C SER A 307 17.49 15.29 12.69
N PHE A 308 17.02 16.37 13.31
CA PHE A 308 17.79 17.16 14.26
C PHE A 308 17.86 16.57 15.67
N SER A 309 17.10 15.54 15.96
CA SER A 309 17.00 14.95 17.30
C SER A 309 17.91 13.74 17.55
N LYS A 310 18.68 13.28 16.55
CA LYS A 310 19.67 12.24 16.80
C LYS A 310 20.90 12.83 17.48
N PRO A 311 21.31 12.34 18.67
CA PRO A 311 22.61 12.68 19.21
C PRO A 311 23.66 12.27 18.17
N GLN A 312 24.49 13.20 17.76
CA GLN A 312 25.68 12.85 16.97
C GLN A 312 26.48 11.82 17.76
N PRO A 313 26.99 10.76 17.13
CA PRO A 313 27.95 9.87 17.80
C PRO A 313 29.06 10.76 18.36
N LYS A 314 29.36 10.61 19.62
CA LYS A 314 30.56 11.25 20.19
C LYS A 314 31.73 10.61 19.46
N GLU A 315 32.46 11.41 18.70
CA GLU A 315 33.78 11.04 18.22
C GLU A 315 34.66 10.85 19.47
N ASP A 316 35.04 9.63 19.78
CA ASP A 316 36.07 9.29 20.79
C ASP A 316 37.47 9.46 20.20
#